data_a17e6135e12427cfeeee5a4674f1c3cb
#
_entry.id   a17e6135e12427cfeeee5a4674f1c3cb
#
_cell.length_a   1.000
_cell.length_b   1.000
_cell.length_c   1.000
_cell.angle_alpha   90.00
_cell.angle_beta   90.00
_cell.angle_gamma   90.00
#
_symmetry.space_group_name_H-M   'P 1'
#
loop_
_entity.id
_entity.type
_entity.pdbx_description
1 polymer ?
#
loop_
_entity_poly.entity_id
_entity_poly.type
_entity_poly.pdbx_seq_one_letter_code
_entity_poly.pdbx_strand_id
1 'polypeptide(L)'
;NSQRIDKDFFSGILRIDVDNRPGNLLPNPHPAVMGEYKIPADNPFVGIEEFNGAAVEPKKVRTEFFAVGLRNPWRMSFDQSNGDLYCVDTGQHKREEVNIIRSGGNYGWAIREGTKEGGRKPDPKKNYQFTDPIFEYEHGPLGNGITAGLLYRGMSLPELNGYFIFSDYYGGHLGAVNRENGVTSAMIWLKWSPGVSSLGIHPKTDDLLLADFRKGTLWELSANESTKNTQLPAKLSETGLFKDLESLTPQPGIVPYEINVPFWSDGAVKKRWFSLPDLSQKIGFEENRPWSFPAGTIWVKHFEILLNQQDVRSIHRLETRVLVKTASGLYGATYRWNADQTDADLVPSAGGKTILNIIQESSDPKQDWYFPSLEDEIRLIADGWAWKKDWRYPSLQKK
;
A
#
# COMPACT_ATOMS: atom_id res chain seq x y z
N ASN A 1 -16.38 23.06 13.54
CA ASN A 1 -15.33 23.88 14.18
C ASN A 1 -13.91 23.60 13.67
N SER A 2 -13.72 22.60 12.81
CA SER A 2 -12.41 22.14 12.33
C SER A 2 -11.53 23.18 11.62
N GLN A 3 -12.11 24.28 11.18
CA GLN A 3 -11.41 25.41 10.56
C GLN A 3 -11.51 26.69 11.43
N ARG A 4 -11.52 26.50 12.76
CA ARG A 4 -11.53 27.58 13.76
C ARG A 4 -10.51 27.29 14.85
N ILE A 5 -9.82 28.34 15.26
CA ILE A 5 -8.78 28.29 16.30
C ILE A 5 -9.14 29.11 17.55
N ASP A 6 -10.37 29.63 17.59
CA ASP A 6 -10.81 30.59 18.60
C ASP A 6 -11.97 30.06 19.46
N LYS A 7 -12.31 28.76 19.37
CA LYS A 7 -13.50 28.25 20.03
C LYS A 7 -13.22 27.04 20.94
N ASP A 8 -12.79 25.93 20.37
CA ASP A 8 -12.59 24.66 21.05
C ASP A 8 -11.33 23.97 20.49
N PHE A 9 -10.97 22.77 21.02
CA PHE A 9 -9.77 22.05 20.66
C PHE A 9 -10.00 20.91 19.64
N PHE A 10 -11.13 20.90 18.95
CA PHE A 10 -11.42 19.86 17.96
C PHE A 10 -10.60 20.01 16.69
N SER A 11 -10.31 18.87 16.07
CA SER A 11 -9.72 18.80 14.72
C SER A 11 -8.29 19.36 14.61
N GLY A 12 -7.48 19.17 15.63
CA GLY A 12 -6.11 19.64 15.61
C GLY A 12 -5.16 18.83 16.48
N ILE A 13 -3.88 19.14 16.33
CA ILE A 13 -2.80 18.67 17.18
C ILE A 13 -2.45 19.80 18.13
N LEU A 14 -2.32 19.51 19.42
CA LEU A 14 -1.98 20.47 20.46
C LEU A 14 -0.52 20.27 20.88
N ARG A 15 0.17 21.36 21.20
CA ARG A 15 1.50 21.37 21.78
C ARG A 15 1.50 22.25 23.02
N ILE A 16 1.75 21.63 24.17
CA ILE A 16 1.75 22.29 25.48
C ILE A 16 3.06 21.99 26.22
N ASP A 17 3.40 22.82 27.19
CA ASP A 17 4.54 22.63 28.08
C ASP A 17 4.03 22.28 29.49
N VAL A 18 4.22 21.04 29.88
CA VAL A 18 3.83 20.51 31.21
C VAL A 18 4.90 20.74 32.27
N ASP A 19 6.12 21.11 31.86
CA ASP A 19 7.26 21.35 32.77
C ASP A 19 7.31 22.81 33.26
N ASN A 20 6.41 23.67 32.77
CA ASN A 20 6.37 25.09 33.09
C ASN A 20 7.69 25.85 32.85
N ARG A 21 8.36 25.55 31.75
CA ARG A 21 9.70 26.09 31.42
C ARG A 21 9.72 27.62 31.39
N PRO A 22 10.82 28.25 31.81
CA PRO A 22 10.99 29.69 31.70
C PRO A 22 10.85 30.19 30.24
N GLY A 23 10.20 31.34 30.06
CA GLY A 23 10.01 31.96 28.72
C GLY A 23 8.76 31.48 27.99
N ASN A 24 8.13 30.37 28.43
CA ASN A 24 6.85 29.93 27.89
C ASN A 24 5.68 30.73 28.45
N LEU A 25 4.59 30.84 27.67
CA LEU A 25 3.46 31.72 27.91
C LEU A 25 2.34 31.02 28.71
N LEU A 26 1.48 31.80 29.33
CA LEU A 26 0.21 31.29 29.84
C LEU A 26 -0.77 31.07 28.66
N PRO A 27 -1.60 30.00 28.71
CA PRO A 27 -2.63 29.80 27.71
C PRO A 27 -3.67 30.93 27.76
N ASN A 28 -4.25 31.23 26.60
CA ASN A 28 -5.41 32.12 26.56
C ASN A 28 -6.60 31.52 27.34
N PRO A 29 -7.38 32.29 28.05
CA PRO A 29 -8.51 31.80 28.83
C PRO A 29 -9.48 30.95 28.00
N HIS A 30 -9.87 29.81 28.53
CA HIS A 30 -10.90 28.94 27.95
C HIS A 30 -11.89 28.48 28.98
N PRO A 31 -13.20 28.64 28.75
CA PRO A 31 -14.24 28.39 29.80
C PRO A 31 -14.24 26.95 30.35
N ALA A 32 -13.83 25.97 29.52
CA ALA A 32 -13.85 24.55 29.90
C ALA A 32 -12.49 24.00 30.34
N VAL A 33 -11.42 24.81 30.32
CA VAL A 33 -10.04 24.36 30.60
C VAL A 33 -9.36 25.37 31.52
N MET A 34 -9.06 24.93 32.73
CA MET A 34 -8.16 25.65 33.63
C MET A 34 -6.74 25.08 33.42
N GLY A 35 -5.91 25.82 32.67
CA GLY A 35 -4.62 25.29 32.24
C GLY A 35 -3.57 25.33 33.35
N GLU A 36 -3.19 24.17 33.84
CA GLU A 36 -2.01 23.96 34.69
C GLU A 36 -0.75 23.66 33.83
N TYR A 37 -0.64 24.28 32.63
CA TYR A 37 0.42 24.11 31.69
C TYR A 37 0.79 25.44 31.05
N LYS A 38 1.93 25.51 30.40
CA LYS A 38 2.33 26.64 29.56
C LYS A 38 2.26 26.33 28.08
N ILE A 39 2.29 27.39 27.30
CA ILE A 39 2.33 27.35 25.85
C ILE A 39 3.78 27.64 25.41
N PRO A 40 4.40 26.75 24.63
CA PRO A 40 5.69 27.09 24.01
C PRO A 40 5.57 28.40 23.24
N ALA A 41 6.49 29.34 23.49
CA ALA A 41 6.43 30.68 22.90
C ALA A 41 6.51 30.66 21.36
N ASP A 42 7.06 29.59 20.80
CA ASP A 42 7.18 29.34 19.35
C ASP A 42 5.99 28.54 18.77
N ASN A 43 4.90 28.37 19.50
CA ASN A 43 3.70 27.76 18.91
C ASN A 43 3.15 28.64 17.78
N PRO A 44 2.74 28.06 16.65
CA PRO A 44 2.46 28.79 15.42
C PRO A 44 1.26 29.75 15.48
N PHE A 45 0.37 29.56 16.44
CA PHE A 45 -0.81 30.39 16.59
C PHE A 45 -0.71 31.42 17.75
N VAL A 46 0.48 31.58 18.31
CA VAL A 46 0.75 32.63 19.30
C VAL A 46 0.81 33.99 18.61
N GLY A 47 -0.03 34.92 19.07
CA GLY A 47 -0.01 36.32 18.63
C GLY A 47 -0.50 36.58 17.19
N ILE A 48 -1.08 35.60 16.52
CA ILE A 48 -1.60 35.81 15.18
C ILE A 48 -2.86 36.69 15.18
N GLU A 49 -3.01 37.49 14.15
CA GLU A 49 -4.13 38.42 13.93
C GLU A 49 -5.01 37.99 12.73
N GLU A 50 -4.56 36.99 11.97
CA GLU A 50 -5.27 36.47 10.81
C GLU A 50 -5.21 34.94 10.77
N PHE A 51 -6.32 34.29 10.35
CA PHE A 51 -6.39 32.87 10.07
C PHE A 51 -7.32 32.59 8.88
N ASN A 52 -6.82 31.82 7.89
CA ASN A 52 -7.53 31.54 6.64
C ASN A 52 -8.02 32.80 5.91
N GLY A 53 -7.22 33.86 5.88
CA GLY A 53 -7.58 35.14 5.24
C GLY A 53 -8.64 35.96 5.97
N ALA A 54 -8.94 35.64 7.24
CA ALA A 54 -9.89 36.41 8.05
C ALA A 54 -9.25 36.84 9.36
N ALA A 55 -9.57 38.08 9.80
CA ALA A 55 -9.09 38.59 11.07
C ALA A 55 -9.56 37.72 12.25
N VAL A 56 -8.65 37.51 13.20
CA VAL A 56 -8.93 36.81 14.47
C VAL A 56 -8.53 37.71 15.63
N GLU A 57 -9.18 37.55 16.76
CA GLU A 57 -8.83 38.25 17.97
C GLU A 57 -7.78 37.44 18.75
N PRO A 58 -6.49 37.95 18.86
CA PRO A 58 -5.40 37.16 19.41
C PRO A 58 -5.67 36.59 20.80
N LYS A 59 -6.41 37.30 21.65
CA LYS A 59 -6.77 36.86 23.01
C LYS A 59 -7.79 35.71 23.04
N LYS A 60 -8.47 35.42 21.92
CA LYS A 60 -9.40 34.29 21.78
C LYS A 60 -8.79 33.08 21.11
N VAL A 61 -7.65 33.25 20.45
CA VAL A 61 -6.96 32.15 19.77
C VAL A 61 -6.56 31.07 20.78
N ARG A 62 -6.82 29.82 20.44
CA ARG A 62 -6.31 28.67 21.20
C ARG A 62 -4.86 28.46 20.82
N THR A 63 -3.97 29.01 21.64
CA THR A 63 -2.52 29.02 21.41
C THR A 63 -1.88 27.64 21.62
N GLU A 64 -2.63 26.69 22.12
CA GLU A 64 -2.28 25.27 22.26
C GLU A 64 -2.16 24.56 20.92
N PHE A 65 -2.86 25.03 19.88
CA PHE A 65 -2.77 24.41 18.57
C PHE A 65 -1.37 24.44 18.00
N PHE A 66 -0.93 23.31 17.48
CA PHE A 66 0.29 23.16 16.67
C PHE A 66 -0.06 22.98 15.18
N ALA A 67 -1.16 22.28 14.89
CA ALA A 67 -1.74 22.09 13.58
C ALA A 67 -3.25 21.95 13.67
N VAL A 68 -3.96 22.19 12.56
CA VAL A 68 -5.44 22.17 12.52
C VAL A 68 -5.96 21.42 11.28
N GLY A 69 -7.26 21.20 11.23
CA GLY A 69 -7.91 20.65 10.03
C GLY A 69 -7.75 19.15 9.85
N LEU A 70 -7.43 18.41 10.91
CA LEU A 70 -7.50 16.95 10.96
C LEU A 70 -8.92 16.53 11.38
N ARG A 71 -9.37 15.35 10.94
CA ARG A 71 -10.69 14.85 11.33
C ARG A 71 -10.65 14.08 12.65
N ASN A 72 -9.85 13.06 12.72
CA ASN A 72 -9.72 12.16 13.85
C ASN A 72 -8.29 11.60 13.91
N PRO A 73 -7.32 12.43 14.30
CA PRO A 73 -5.93 12.00 14.43
C PRO A 73 -5.83 10.91 15.49
N TRP A 74 -5.53 9.67 15.08
CA TRP A 74 -5.64 8.50 15.94
C TRP A 74 -4.33 8.10 16.59
N ARG A 75 -3.26 8.02 15.81
CA ARG A 75 -1.91 7.68 16.29
C ARG A 75 -0.87 8.59 15.69
N MET A 76 0.12 8.92 16.50
CA MET A 76 1.25 9.74 16.13
C MET A 76 2.55 9.08 16.55
N SER A 77 3.62 9.31 15.77
CA SER A 77 4.97 8.83 16.05
C SER A 77 5.99 9.84 15.53
N PHE A 78 6.97 10.18 16.40
CA PHE A 78 8.09 11.00 15.97
C PHE A 78 9.15 10.15 15.25
N ASP A 79 9.69 10.68 14.16
CA ASP A 79 10.97 10.24 13.65
C ASP A 79 12.10 10.85 14.49
N GLN A 80 12.74 10.01 15.28
CA GLN A 80 13.83 10.45 16.17
C GLN A 80 15.06 10.96 15.40
N SER A 81 15.19 10.64 14.12
CA SER A 81 16.36 11.04 13.32
C SER A 81 16.28 12.48 12.79
N ASN A 82 15.07 13.01 12.57
CA ASN A 82 14.85 14.33 11.96
C ASN A 82 13.78 15.19 12.67
N GLY A 83 13.08 14.59 13.66
CA GLY A 83 12.03 15.28 14.43
C GLY A 83 10.66 15.40 13.71
N ASP A 84 10.47 14.78 12.56
CA ASP A 84 9.18 14.77 11.87
C ASP A 84 8.12 14.02 12.69
N LEU A 85 6.94 14.61 12.83
CA LEU A 85 5.80 13.99 13.50
C LEU A 85 4.86 13.40 12.46
N TYR A 86 4.83 12.07 12.37
CA TYR A 86 3.86 11.35 11.55
C TYR A 86 2.55 11.15 12.30
N CYS A 87 1.43 11.24 11.58
CA CYS A 87 0.10 11.06 12.13
C CYS A 87 -0.82 10.34 11.14
N VAL A 88 -1.54 9.33 11.61
CA VAL A 88 -2.69 8.78 10.87
C VAL A 88 -3.94 9.55 11.22
N ASP A 89 -4.72 9.92 10.22
CA ASP A 89 -5.99 10.62 10.38
C ASP A 89 -7.14 9.81 9.76
N THR A 90 -8.05 9.36 10.60
CA THR A 90 -9.19 8.54 10.16
C THR A 90 -10.26 9.43 9.53
N GLY A 91 -10.53 9.16 8.25
CA GLY A 91 -11.50 9.89 7.45
C GLY A 91 -12.95 9.64 7.82
N GLN A 92 -13.86 10.32 7.12
CA GLN A 92 -15.31 10.21 7.39
C GLN A 92 -15.99 9.19 6.48
N HIS A 93 -15.81 9.33 5.16
CA HIS A 93 -16.50 8.55 4.15
C HIS A 93 -15.68 8.24 2.90
N LYS A 94 -14.54 8.91 2.71
CA LYS A 94 -13.83 8.89 1.43
C LYS A 94 -12.40 8.43 1.51
N ARG A 95 -11.62 8.96 2.48
CA ARG A 95 -10.17 8.81 2.53
C ARG A 95 -9.66 8.55 3.94
N GLU A 96 -8.70 7.66 4.03
CA GLU A 96 -7.80 7.51 5.18
C GLU A 96 -6.46 8.16 4.84
N GLU A 97 -5.80 8.78 5.83
CA GLU A 97 -4.63 9.62 5.58
C GLU A 97 -3.44 9.28 6.47
N VAL A 98 -2.25 9.37 5.89
CA VAL A 98 -0.99 9.48 6.64
C VAL A 98 -0.40 10.87 6.38
N ASN A 99 -0.17 11.61 7.45
CA ASN A 99 0.28 12.97 7.44
C ASN A 99 1.66 13.13 8.11
N ILE A 100 2.49 14.08 7.65
CA ILE A 100 3.56 14.65 8.44
C ILE A 100 3.07 15.97 8.98
N ILE A 101 3.01 16.08 10.31
CA ILE A 101 2.45 17.26 10.98
C ILE A 101 3.47 18.39 10.98
N ARG A 102 3.13 19.50 10.34
CA ARG A 102 3.94 20.72 10.25
C ARG A 102 3.40 21.80 11.17
N SER A 103 4.29 22.61 11.72
CA SER A 103 3.95 23.78 12.53
C SER A 103 3.05 24.73 11.75
N GLY A 104 1.87 25.05 12.27
CA GLY A 104 0.85 25.88 11.61
C GLY A 104 0.11 25.20 10.45
N GLY A 105 0.36 23.92 10.17
CA GLY A 105 -0.28 23.19 9.08
C GLY A 105 -1.80 23.12 9.21
N ASN A 106 -2.51 23.24 8.08
CA ASN A 106 -3.95 23.07 7.98
C ASN A 106 -4.28 21.91 7.01
N TYR A 107 -4.79 20.80 7.53
CA TYR A 107 -5.03 19.56 6.78
C TYR A 107 -6.43 19.49 6.12
N GLY A 108 -7.19 20.58 6.24
CA GLY A 108 -8.37 20.83 5.39
C GLY A 108 -9.71 20.31 5.89
N TRP A 109 -9.77 19.43 6.87
CA TRP A 109 -11.04 18.95 7.41
C TRP A 109 -11.91 20.11 7.94
N ALA A 110 -13.23 20.20 7.69
CA ALA A 110 -14.09 19.30 6.91
C ALA A 110 -14.36 19.83 5.48
N ILE A 111 -13.54 20.78 5.00
CA ILE A 111 -13.62 21.28 3.62
C ILE A 111 -13.01 20.25 2.66
N ARG A 112 -11.96 19.59 3.11
CA ARG A 112 -11.31 18.47 2.42
C ARG A 112 -11.36 17.21 3.29
N GLU A 113 -11.29 16.05 2.62
CA GLU A 113 -11.03 14.74 3.19
C GLU A 113 -9.93 14.12 2.31
N GLY A 114 -8.70 14.08 2.81
CA GLY A 114 -7.52 13.90 2.01
C GLY A 114 -7.36 15.01 0.96
N THR A 115 -7.08 14.62 -0.26
CA THR A 115 -7.03 15.54 -1.41
C THR A 115 -8.41 15.78 -2.06
N LYS A 116 -9.48 15.14 -1.57
CA LYS A 116 -10.85 15.25 -2.12
C LYS A 116 -11.68 16.31 -1.39
N GLU A 117 -12.75 16.73 -2.04
CA GLU A 117 -13.75 17.59 -1.38
C GLU A 117 -14.36 16.89 -0.16
N GLY A 118 -14.41 17.58 0.96
CA GLY A 118 -15.03 17.14 2.21
C GLY A 118 -16.54 17.39 2.25
N GLY A 119 -17.10 17.25 3.45
CA GLY A 119 -18.53 17.46 3.67
C GLY A 119 -18.95 18.93 3.80
N ARG A 120 -18.01 19.87 3.90
CA ARG A 120 -18.27 21.31 4.03
C ARG A 120 -17.70 22.07 2.83
N LYS A 121 -18.51 22.98 2.30
CA LYS A 121 -18.02 23.92 1.29
C LYS A 121 -17.11 24.99 1.91
N PRO A 122 -16.03 25.39 1.21
CA PRO A 122 -15.21 26.52 1.66
C PRO A 122 -16.02 27.82 1.67
N ASP A 123 -15.72 28.68 2.61
CA ASP A 123 -16.24 30.05 2.62
C ASP A 123 -15.51 30.87 1.53
N PRO A 124 -16.21 31.41 0.52
CA PRO A 124 -15.56 32.12 -0.59
C PRO A 124 -14.86 33.42 -0.16
N LYS A 125 -15.10 33.90 1.06
CA LYS A 125 -14.46 35.10 1.63
C LYS A 125 -13.14 34.77 2.33
N LYS A 126 -12.75 33.49 2.40
CA LYS A 126 -11.55 33.03 3.10
C LYS A 126 -10.52 32.50 2.11
N ASN A 127 -9.25 32.66 2.48
CA ASN A 127 -8.12 32.11 1.75
C ASN A 127 -7.53 30.93 2.53
N TYR A 128 -7.82 29.71 2.07
CA TYR A 128 -7.35 28.49 2.72
C TYR A 128 -6.05 28.00 2.08
N GLN A 129 -5.05 27.75 2.91
CA GLN A 129 -3.83 27.06 2.51
C GLN A 129 -3.85 25.69 3.16
N PHE A 130 -4.00 24.63 2.35
CA PHE A 130 -4.06 23.26 2.86
C PHE A 130 -2.75 22.53 2.66
N THR A 131 -2.41 21.69 3.63
CA THR A 131 -1.32 20.74 3.57
C THR A 131 -1.88 19.38 3.14
N ASP A 132 -1.33 18.82 2.08
CA ASP A 132 -1.74 17.50 1.59
C ASP A 132 -1.14 16.38 2.44
N PRO A 133 -1.84 15.23 2.60
CA PRO A 133 -1.28 14.04 3.19
C PRO A 133 -0.10 13.52 2.34
N ILE A 134 0.85 12.83 2.97
CA ILE A 134 1.93 12.16 2.25
C ILE A 134 1.46 10.86 1.59
N PHE A 135 0.39 10.27 2.11
CA PHE A 135 -0.27 9.09 1.55
C PHE A 135 -1.74 9.10 1.94
N GLU A 136 -2.60 8.64 1.03
CA GLU A 136 -4.03 8.46 1.28
C GLU A 136 -4.56 7.26 0.50
N TYR A 137 -5.63 6.62 1.01
CA TYR A 137 -6.36 5.58 0.29
C TYR A 137 -7.87 5.73 0.43
N GLU A 138 -8.59 5.23 -0.58
CA GLU A 138 -10.06 5.26 -0.58
C GLU A 138 -10.66 4.24 0.39
N HIS A 139 -11.79 4.62 1.00
CA HIS A 139 -12.65 3.66 1.68
C HIS A 139 -13.04 2.53 0.74
N GLY A 140 -12.90 1.28 1.17
CA GLY A 140 -13.19 0.12 0.33
C GLY A 140 -12.36 -1.10 0.69
N PRO A 141 -11.78 -1.80 -0.30
CA PRO A 141 -11.09 -3.07 -0.08
C PRO A 141 -9.89 -3.00 0.87
N LEU A 142 -9.20 -1.85 0.94
CA LEU A 142 -8.08 -1.64 1.87
C LEU A 142 -8.54 -1.37 3.30
N GLY A 143 -9.74 -0.87 3.47
CA GLY A 143 -10.33 -0.59 4.77
C GLY A 143 -11.03 0.76 4.83
N ASN A 144 -11.50 1.11 6.03
CA ASN A 144 -12.28 2.32 6.30
C ASN A 144 -11.92 2.92 7.67
N GLY A 145 -10.74 2.63 8.20
CA GLY A 145 -10.34 3.16 9.49
C GLY A 145 -8.89 2.87 9.82
N ILE A 146 -8.02 3.79 9.47
CA ILE A 146 -6.61 3.76 9.83
C ILE A 146 -6.45 4.07 11.33
N THR A 147 -5.96 3.11 12.10
CA THR A 147 -5.97 3.20 13.58
C THR A 147 -4.61 2.99 14.23
N ALA A 148 -3.63 2.48 13.51
CA ALA A 148 -2.32 2.24 14.04
C ALA A 148 -1.27 2.92 13.16
N GLY A 149 -0.24 3.48 13.80
CA GLY A 149 0.84 4.14 13.10
C GLY A 149 2.09 4.23 13.97
N LEU A 150 3.23 3.86 13.39
CA LEU A 150 4.53 3.87 14.05
C LEU A 150 5.64 4.07 13.02
N LEU A 151 6.58 4.98 13.27
CA LEU A 151 7.81 5.02 12.50
C LEU A 151 8.76 3.92 12.96
N TYR A 152 9.13 3.02 12.07
CA TYR A 152 10.02 1.91 12.38
C TYR A 152 11.48 2.29 12.18
N ARG A 153 12.31 2.06 13.21
CA ARG A 153 13.75 2.26 13.21
C ARG A 153 14.49 1.05 13.79
N GLY A 154 13.78 -0.08 13.96
CA GLY A 154 14.37 -1.33 14.45
C GLY A 154 15.31 -1.97 13.43
N MET A 155 16.08 -2.93 13.91
CA MET A 155 17.08 -3.66 13.12
C MET A 155 16.61 -5.05 12.68
N SER A 156 15.56 -5.59 13.29
CA SER A 156 15.05 -6.93 12.98
C SER A 156 14.36 -7.02 11.61
N LEU A 157 13.85 -5.88 11.10
CA LEU A 157 13.23 -5.76 9.78
C LEU A 157 13.91 -4.61 9.01
N PRO A 158 15.17 -4.78 8.56
CA PRO A 158 15.97 -3.70 8.00
C PRO A 158 15.35 -3.06 6.74
N GLU A 159 14.56 -3.82 5.97
CA GLU A 159 13.82 -3.34 4.79
C GLU A 159 12.72 -2.32 5.15
N LEU A 160 12.27 -2.30 6.39
CA LEU A 160 11.26 -1.35 6.89
C LEU A 160 11.87 -0.17 7.64
N ASN A 161 13.19 -0.13 7.79
CA ASN A 161 13.84 0.97 8.49
C ASN A 161 13.58 2.30 7.78
N GLY A 162 13.05 3.27 8.51
CA GLY A 162 12.65 4.57 7.97
C GLY A 162 11.24 4.63 7.40
N TYR A 163 10.51 3.53 7.40
CA TYR A 163 9.11 3.54 7.01
C TYR A 163 8.19 3.83 8.18
N PHE A 164 7.18 4.63 7.94
CA PHE A 164 6.03 4.75 8.83
C PHE A 164 5.06 3.60 8.53
N ILE A 165 4.95 2.67 9.47
CA ILE A 165 4.08 1.50 9.37
C ILE A 165 2.71 1.87 9.90
N PHE A 166 1.65 1.51 9.17
CA PHE A 166 0.27 1.76 9.57
C PHE A 166 -0.62 0.53 9.39
N SER A 167 -1.77 0.53 10.04
CA SER A 167 -2.76 -0.53 9.93
C SER A 167 -4.16 0.05 9.77
N ASP A 168 -4.99 -0.61 8.97
CA ASP A 168 -6.43 -0.37 8.94
C ASP A 168 -7.16 -1.38 9.82
N TYR A 169 -7.99 -0.89 10.74
CA TYR A 169 -8.72 -1.71 11.70
C TYR A 169 -9.78 -2.59 11.06
N TYR A 170 -10.46 -2.11 10.02
CA TYR A 170 -11.55 -2.83 9.34
C TYR A 170 -11.04 -3.69 8.21
N GLY A 171 -10.15 -3.18 7.40
CA GLY A 171 -9.56 -3.89 6.26
C GLY A 171 -8.55 -4.95 6.66
N GLY A 172 -7.87 -4.74 7.80
CA GLY A 172 -6.85 -5.66 8.29
C GLY A 172 -5.59 -5.66 7.42
N HIS A 173 -5.27 -4.53 6.81
CA HIS A 173 -4.04 -4.35 6.05
C HIS A 173 -2.99 -3.64 6.89
N LEU A 174 -1.74 -4.07 6.71
CA LEU A 174 -0.56 -3.33 7.12
C LEU A 174 0.05 -2.67 5.90
N GLY A 175 0.34 -1.39 6.02
CA GLY A 175 1.03 -0.62 5.00
C GLY A 175 2.27 0.05 5.56
N ALA A 176 3.16 0.43 4.66
CA ALA A 176 4.37 1.15 4.98
C ALA A 176 4.51 2.35 4.03
N VAL A 177 4.86 3.50 4.56
CA VAL A 177 5.11 4.71 3.78
C VAL A 177 6.42 5.35 4.22
N ASN A 178 7.24 5.73 3.25
CA ASN A 178 8.46 6.51 3.46
C ASN A 178 8.41 7.77 2.59
N ARG A 179 9.03 8.84 3.07
CA ARG A 179 9.21 10.06 2.30
C ARG A 179 10.66 10.52 2.38
N GLU A 180 11.38 10.31 1.29
CA GLU A 180 12.75 10.74 1.12
C GLU A 180 12.85 11.82 0.04
N ASN A 181 13.56 12.92 0.35
CA ASN A 181 13.80 14.02 -0.61
C ASN A 181 12.51 14.55 -1.30
N GLY A 182 11.38 14.55 -0.57
CA GLY A 182 10.09 14.98 -1.10
C GLY A 182 9.34 13.93 -1.91
N VAL A 183 9.95 12.79 -2.20
CA VAL A 183 9.32 11.66 -2.90
C VAL A 183 8.71 10.71 -1.88
N THR A 184 7.44 10.36 -2.07
CA THR A 184 6.74 9.39 -1.23
C THR A 184 6.76 8.03 -1.90
N SER A 185 7.24 7.03 -1.17
CA SER A 185 7.09 5.61 -1.52
C SER A 185 6.12 4.98 -0.53
N ALA A 186 5.12 4.27 -1.04
CA ALA A 186 4.13 3.60 -0.20
C ALA A 186 3.82 2.22 -0.75
N MET A 187 3.61 1.26 0.16
CA MET A 187 3.20 -0.09 -0.18
C MET A 187 2.12 -0.56 0.79
N ILE A 188 1.15 -1.30 0.31
CA ILE A 188 0.30 -2.14 1.15
C ILE A 188 0.99 -3.48 1.23
N TRP A 189 1.53 -3.77 2.38
CA TRP A 189 2.56 -4.77 2.53
C TRP A 189 2.02 -6.14 2.93
N LEU A 190 1.08 -6.19 3.86
CA LEU A 190 0.57 -7.44 4.39
C LEU A 190 -0.92 -7.36 4.64
N LYS A 191 -1.67 -8.34 4.14
CA LYS A 191 -3.03 -8.57 4.59
C LYS A 191 -3.00 -9.42 5.86
N TRP A 192 -3.37 -8.81 6.96
CA TRP A 192 -3.51 -9.45 8.27
C TRP A 192 -4.99 -9.79 8.55
N SER A 193 -5.36 -9.83 9.81
CA SER A 193 -6.77 -9.89 10.20
C SER A 193 -7.26 -8.51 10.64
N PRO A 194 -8.54 -8.17 10.42
CA PRO A 194 -9.12 -6.96 11.00
C PRO A 194 -9.00 -6.94 12.52
N GLY A 195 -8.75 -5.74 13.10
CA GLY A 195 -8.70 -5.56 14.55
C GLY A 195 -7.39 -5.04 15.12
N VAL A 196 -6.37 -4.82 14.27
CA VAL A 196 -5.11 -4.18 14.74
C VAL A 196 -5.40 -2.74 15.12
N SER A 197 -5.28 -2.43 16.38
CA SER A 197 -5.61 -1.11 16.97
C SER A 197 -4.38 -0.28 17.35
N SER A 198 -3.21 -0.91 17.46
CA SER A 198 -1.96 -0.25 17.82
C SER A 198 -0.76 -1.04 17.33
N LEU A 199 0.33 -0.33 17.12
CA LEU A 199 1.66 -0.88 16.84
C LEU A 199 2.62 -0.45 17.96
N GLY A 200 3.66 -1.25 18.21
CA GLY A 200 4.73 -0.98 19.16
C GLY A 200 6.02 -1.63 18.73
N ILE A 201 7.10 -1.30 19.44
CA ILE A 201 8.42 -1.94 19.25
C ILE A 201 8.73 -2.77 20.50
N HIS A 202 9.15 -4.00 20.28
CA HIS A 202 9.59 -4.86 21.37
C HIS A 202 10.91 -4.32 21.95
N PRO A 203 11.00 -4.03 23.27
CA PRO A 203 12.09 -3.24 23.83
C PRO A 203 13.45 -3.95 23.86
N LYS A 204 13.50 -5.25 23.56
CA LYS A 204 14.73 -6.05 23.56
C LYS A 204 15.15 -6.55 22.19
N THR A 205 14.19 -6.83 21.31
CA THR A 205 14.44 -7.45 20.00
C THR A 205 14.26 -6.48 18.85
N ASP A 206 13.70 -5.27 19.11
CA ASP A 206 13.31 -4.31 18.10
C ASP A 206 12.29 -4.83 17.07
N ASP A 207 11.62 -5.94 17.37
CA ASP A 207 10.57 -6.49 16.53
C ASP A 207 9.31 -5.62 16.59
N LEU A 208 8.58 -5.59 15.49
CA LEU A 208 7.32 -4.87 15.40
C LEU A 208 6.21 -5.67 16.10
N LEU A 209 5.57 -5.05 17.09
CA LEU A 209 4.43 -5.61 17.82
C LEU A 209 3.13 -5.07 17.27
N LEU A 210 2.14 -5.96 17.13
CA LEU A 210 0.77 -5.65 16.69
C LEU A 210 -0.22 -6.01 17.82
N ALA A 211 -1.01 -5.03 18.27
CA ALA A 211 -2.09 -5.28 19.22
C ALA A 211 -3.39 -5.56 18.47
N ASP A 212 -3.85 -6.80 18.50
CA ASP A 212 -5.14 -7.22 17.93
C ASP A 212 -6.23 -7.09 19.02
N PHE A 213 -7.02 -6.03 18.92
CA PHE A 213 -8.10 -5.74 19.87
C PHE A 213 -9.22 -6.78 19.83
N ARG A 214 -9.55 -7.32 18.66
CA ARG A 214 -10.64 -8.28 18.49
C ARG A 214 -10.32 -9.63 19.12
N LYS A 215 -9.05 -10.04 19.05
CA LYS A 215 -8.58 -11.32 19.60
C LYS A 215 -8.02 -11.20 21.01
N GLY A 216 -7.76 -9.97 21.47
CA GLY A 216 -7.07 -9.74 22.75
C GLY A 216 -5.64 -10.28 22.77
N THR A 217 -4.94 -10.25 21.65
CA THR A 217 -3.60 -10.84 21.49
C THR A 217 -2.59 -9.80 21.03
N LEU A 218 -1.35 -10.00 21.45
CA LEU A 218 -0.18 -9.32 20.88
C LEU A 218 0.50 -10.28 19.91
N TRP A 219 0.83 -9.77 18.73
CA TRP A 219 1.59 -10.46 17.72
C TRP A 219 2.93 -9.78 17.54
N GLU A 220 3.95 -10.57 17.29
CA GLU A 220 5.27 -10.11 16.95
C GLU A 220 5.52 -10.38 15.47
N LEU A 221 5.94 -9.36 14.74
CA LEU A 221 6.31 -9.49 13.36
C LEU A 221 7.82 -9.56 13.26
N SER A 222 8.32 -10.70 12.88
CA SER A 222 9.74 -10.97 12.68
C SER A 222 10.04 -11.36 11.24
N ALA A 223 11.29 -11.20 10.83
CA ALA A 223 11.73 -11.69 9.54
C ALA A 223 11.55 -13.20 9.44
N ASN A 224 11.01 -13.68 8.33
CA ASN A 224 10.91 -15.11 8.10
C ASN A 224 12.30 -15.67 7.79
N GLU A 225 12.92 -16.32 8.77
CA GLU A 225 14.25 -16.91 8.60
C GLU A 225 14.31 -17.99 7.51
N SER A 226 13.18 -18.63 7.21
CA SER A 226 13.10 -19.63 6.14
C SER A 226 13.24 -19.02 4.74
N THR A 227 13.09 -17.71 4.59
CA THR A 227 13.30 -17.01 3.30
C THR A 227 14.72 -16.52 3.08
N LYS A 228 15.60 -16.63 4.08
CA LYS A 228 16.99 -16.13 3.99
C LYS A 228 17.86 -16.83 2.93
N ASN A 229 17.37 -17.87 2.24
CA ASN A 229 18.21 -18.63 1.31
C ASN A 229 17.51 -19.27 0.11
N THR A 230 16.33 -18.86 -0.28
CA THR A 230 15.76 -19.27 -1.58
C THR A 230 15.75 -18.09 -2.53
N GLN A 231 16.90 -17.81 -3.13
CA GLN A 231 16.90 -17.07 -4.40
C GLN A 231 16.00 -17.87 -5.35
N LEU A 232 15.02 -17.18 -5.94
CA LEU A 232 14.26 -17.76 -7.03
C LEU A 232 15.25 -18.21 -8.11
N PRO A 233 15.03 -19.35 -8.76
CA PRO A 233 15.87 -19.78 -9.87
C PRO A 233 16.07 -18.66 -10.87
N ALA A 234 17.29 -18.43 -11.30
CA ALA A 234 17.60 -17.36 -12.25
C ALA A 234 17.02 -17.65 -13.64
N LYS A 235 16.84 -18.93 -13.97
CA LYS A 235 16.31 -19.41 -15.24
C LYS A 235 15.09 -20.29 -15.05
N LEU A 236 14.21 -20.28 -16.04
CA LEU A 236 13.01 -21.13 -16.04
C LEU A 236 13.38 -22.62 -16.04
N SER A 237 14.45 -23.02 -16.75
CA SER A 237 14.99 -24.37 -16.74
C SER A 237 15.37 -24.87 -15.36
N GLU A 238 15.80 -23.99 -14.47
CA GLU A 238 16.24 -24.32 -13.10
C GLU A 238 15.07 -24.50 -12.13
N THR A 239 13.85 -24.13 -12.53
CA THR A 239 12.66 -24.22 -11.66
C THR A 239 12.18 -25.66 -11.43
N GLY A 240 12.57 -26.59 -12.29
CA GLY A 240 12.07 -27.95 -12.27
C GLY A 240 10.60 -28.09 -12.72
N LEU A 241 10.00 -27.07 -13.31
CA LEU A 241 8.61 -27.11 -13.76
C LEU A 241 8.41 -27.93 -15.04
N PHE A 242 9.37 -27.84 -15.94
CA PHE A 242 9.30 -28.52 -17.24
C PHE A 242 10.39 -29.59 -17.37
N LYS A 243 10.00 -30.72 -17.89
CA LYS A 243 10.94 -31.79 -18.29
C LYS A 243 11.68 -31.41 -19.57
N ASP A 244 10.98 -30.71 -20.45
CA ASP A 244 11.48 -30.22 -21.72
C ASP A 244 10.88 -28.82 -21.99
N LEU A 245 11.74 -27.83 -22.11
CA LEU A 245 11.35 -26.44 -22.38
C LEU A 245 11.00 -26.20 -23.84
N GLU A 246 11.58 -26.96 -24.77
CA GLU A 246 11.32 -26.77 -26.20
C GLU A 246 9.84 -27.08 -26.50
N SER A 247 9.34 -28.18 -25.98
CA SER A 247 7.93 -28.57 -26.12
C SER A 247 7.00 -28.06 -25.03
N LEU A 248 7.54 -27.41 -23.99
CA LEU A 248 6.82 -27.06 -22.76
C LEU A 248 6.19 -28.28 -22.08
N THR A 249 6.85 -29.45 -22.16
CA THR A 249 6.41 -30.66 -21.51
C THR A 249 6.62 -30.55 -20.01
N PRO A 250 5.54 -30.55 -19.19
CA PRO A 250 5.67 -30.37 -17.75
C PRO A 250 6.28 -31.62 -17.08
N GLN A 251 6.85 -31.42 -15.88
CA GLN A 251 7.23 -32.54 -15.02
C GLN A 251 5.99 -33.36 -14.57
N PRO A 252 6.16 -34.65 -14.25
CA PRO A 252 5.11 -35.45 -13.66
C PRO A 252 4.51 -34.77 -12.40
N GLY A 253 3.19 -34.73 -12.30
CA GLY A 253 2.45 -34.06 -11.21
C GLY A 253 2.07 -32.60 -11.51
N ILE A 254 2.53 -32.05 -12.61
CA ILE A 254 2.10 -30.75 -13.11
C ILE A 254 1.06 -30.95 -14.21
N VAL A 255 -0.18 -30.54 -13.97
CA VAL A 255 -1.36 -30.86 -14.78
C VAL A 255 -1.77 -29.64 -15.60
N PRO A 256 -1.94 -29.79 -16.93
CA PRO A 256 -2.49 -28.70 -17.74
C PRO A 256 -3.96 -28.46 -17.41
N TYR A 257 -4.40 -27.21 -17.51
CA TYR A 257 -5.81 -26.83 -17.37
C TYR A 257 -6.17 -25.67 -18.28
N GLU A 258 -7.45 -25.57 -18.56
CA GLU A 258 -8.03 -24.45 -19.29
C GLU A 258 -9.12 -23.77 -18.46
N ILE A 259 -9.41 -22.54 -18.79
CA ILE A 259 -10.51 -21.76 -18.18
C ILE A 259 -11.68 -21.72 -19.17
N ASN A 260 -12.90 -21.79 -18.64
CA ASN A 260 -14.12 -21.85 -19.46
C ASN A 260 -14.31 -20.58 -20.33
N VAL A 261 -13.82 -19.43 -19.84
CA VAL A 261 -13.89 -18.16 -20.57
C VAL A 261 -12.48 -17.57 -20.63
N PRO A 262 -11.77 -17.69 -21.77
CA PRO A 262 -10.44 -17.13 -21.90
C PRO A 262 -10.50 -15.61 -21.90
N PHE A 263 -9.61 -14.98 -21.14
CA PHE A 263 -9.45 -13.53 -21.14
C PHE A 263 -8.55 -13.09 -22.29
N TRP A 264 -8.95 -12.00 -22.97
CA TRP A 264 -8.10 -11.33 -23.93
C TRP A 264 -6.84 -10.77 -23.26
N SER A 265 -5.70 -10.93 -23.88
CA SER A 265 -4.42 -10.35 -23.48
C SER A 265 -3.65 -10.01 -24.76
N ASP A 266 -4.05 -8.94 -25.43
CA ASP A 266 -3.39 -8.35 -26.57
C ASP A 266 -3.01 -9.36 -27.67
N GLY A 267 -3.88 -10.33 -27.94
CA GLY A 267 -3.65 -11.40 -28.92
C GLY A 267 -2.75 -12.56 -28.46
N ALA A 268 -2.20 -12.51 -27.24
CA ALA A 268 -1.37 -13.59 -26.76
C ALA A 268 -2.17 -14.87 -26.44
N VAL A 269 -1.66 -16.00 -26.90
CA VAL A 269 -2.12 -17.33 -26.53
C VAL A 269 -1.54 -17.71 -25.16
N LYS A 270 -2.31 -18.45 -24.38
CA LYS A 270 -1.94 -18.79 -23.01
C LYS A 270 -2.05 -20.29 -22.79
N LYS A 271 -0.99 -20.88 -22.26
CA LYS A 271 -0.97 -22.25 -21.73
C LYS A 271 -0.93 -22.17 -20.19
N ARG A 272 -1.57 -23.11 -19.52
CA ARG A 272 -1.68 -23.10 -18.07
C ARG A 272 -1.50 -24.49 -17.50
N TRP A 273 -0.82 -24.55 -16.34
CA TRP A 273 -0.63 -25.76 -15.54
C TRP A 273 -0.79 -25.43 -14.07
N PHE A 274 -1.10 -26.43 -13.28
CA PHE A 274 -1.01 -26.34 -11.83
C PHE A 274 -0.45 -27.63 -11.24
N SER A 275 0.06 -27.54 -10.02
CA SER A 275 0.51 -28.69 -9.24
C SER A 275 0.10 -28.52 -7.79
N LEU A 276 -0.34 -29.61 -7.15
CA LEU A 276 -0.48 -29.68 -5.70
C LEU A 276 0.85 -30.12 -5.07
N PRO A 277 1.09 -29.81 -3.79
CA PRO A 277 2.37 -30.13 -3.14
C PRO A 277 2.63 -31.65 -3.05
N ASP A 278 1.59 -32.45 -2.93
CA ASP A 278 1.63 -33.91 -2.95
C ASP A 278 0.27 -34.53 -3.29
N LEU A 279 0.24 -35.85 -3.51
CA LEU A 279 -0.97 -36.60 -3.91
C LEU A 279 -2.01 -36.74 -2.80
N SER A 280 -1.68 -36.47 -1.54
CA SER A 280 -2.62 -36.53 -0.42
C SER A 280 -3.47 -35.26 -0.30
N GLN A 281 -3.01 -34.16 -0.88
CA GLN A 281 -3.67 -32.87 -0.80
C GLN A 281 -4.84 -32.77 -1.78
N LYS A 282 -5.87 -32.03 -1.37
CA LYS A 282 -7.08 -31.85 -2.16
C LYS A 282 -7.40 -30.36 -2.30
N ILE A 283 -8.02 -30.02 -3.44
CA ILE A 283 -8.64 -28.74 -3.66
C ILE A 283 -10.01 -28.76 -2.97
N GLY A 284 -10.25 -27.78 -2.09
CA GLY A 284 -11.57 -27.58 -1.49
C GLY A 284 -12.48 -26.87 -2.48
N PHE A 285 -13.54 -27.57 -2.90
CA PHE A 285 -14.56 -27.03 -3.81
C PHE A 285 -15.71 -26.41 -3.02
N GLU A 286 -16.10 -25.20 -3.41
CA GLU A 286 -17.33 -24.54 -2.97
C GLU A 286 -18.04 -23.96 -4.19
N GLU A 287 -19.35 -24.23 -4.33
CA GLU A 287 -20.11 -23.85 -5.51
C GLU A 287 -20.19 -22.33 -5.73
N ASN A 288 -20.35 -21.55 -4.65
CA ASN A 288 -20.59 -20.11 -4.70
C ASN A 288 -19.45 -19.29 -4.04
N ARG A 289 -18.29 -19.89 -3.81
CA ARG A 289 -17.11 -19.25 -3.22
C ARG A 289 -15.84 -19.64 -3.98
N PRO A 290 -14.75 -18.89 -3.84
CA PRO A 290 -13.46 -19.30 -4.35
C PRO A 290 -13.04 -20.65 -3.78
N TRP A 291 -12.50 -21.50 -4.64
CA TRP A 291 -11.94 -22.79 -4.22
C TRP A 291 -10.72 -22.57 -3.32
N SER A 292 -10.56 -23.45 -2.34
CA SER A 292 -9.38 -23.42 -1.48
C SER A 292 -8.30 -24.37 -1.98
N PHE A 293 -7.06 -23.90 -1.97
CA PHE A 293 -5.90 -24.67 -2.39
C PHE A 293 -4.92 -24.80 -1.22
N PRO A 294 -4.24 -25.95 -1.05
CA PRO A 294 -3.24 -26.12 -0.01
C PRO A 294 -1.99 -25.25 -0.25
N ALA A 295 -1.27 -24.93 0.82
CA ALA A 295 0.05 -24.32 0.72
C ALA A 295 1.00 -25.25 -0.06
N GLY A 296 1.87 -24.69 -0.90
CA GLY A 296 2.71 -25.43 -1.84
C GLY A 296 2.06 -25.64 -3.21
N THR A 297 0.79 -25.26 -3.42
CA THR A 297 0.20 -25.26 -4.76
C THR A 297 0.94 -24.28 -5.67
N ILE A 298 1.24 -24.71 -6.87
CA ILE A 298 1.90 -23.91 -7.92
C ILE A 298 0.96 -23.76 -9.10
N TRP A 299 0.86 -22.55 -9.66
CA TRP A 299 0.25 -22.29 -10.96
C TRP A 299 1.28 -21.73 -11.91
N VAL A 300 1.27 -22.22 -13.14
CA VAL A 300 2.15 -21.76 -14.22
C VAL A 300 1.28 -21.22 -15.35
N LYS A 301 1.63 -20.07 -15.87
CA LYS A 301 0.96 -19.43 -16.99
C LYS A 301 1.99 -18.95 -18.00
N HIS A 302 1.97 -19.53 -19.17
CA HIS A 302 2.84 -19.22 -20.27
C HIS A 302 2.10 -18.36 -21.30
N PHE A 303 2.79 -17.37 -21.85
CA PHE A 303 2.29 -16.46 -22.88
C PHE A 303 3.15 -16.55 -24.13
N GLU A 304 2.47 -16.71 -25.27
CA GLU A 304 3.09 -16.69 -26.59
C GLU A 304 2.22 -15.90 -27.56
N ILE A 305 2.82 -15.29 -28.59
CA ILE A 305 2.12 -14.48 -29.56
C ILE A 305 2.58 -14.84 -30.97
N LEU A 306 1.69 -14.72 -31.97
CA LEU A 306 2.07 -14.79 -33.37
C LEU A 306 2.63 -13.45 -33.83
N LEU A 307 3.89 -13.37 -34.24
CA LEU A 307 4.45 -12.16 -34.82
C LEU A 307 3.91 -11.89 -36.23
N ASN A 308 3.45 -12.93 -36.92
CA ASN A 308 2.68 -12.83 -38.16
C ASN A 308 1.39 -13.64 -38.01
N GLN A 309 0.25 -12.96 -37.99
CA GLN A 309 -1.06 -13.59 -37.80
C GLN A 309 -1.44 -14.60 -38.91
N GLN A 310 -0.78 -14.53 -40.07
CA GLN A 310 -0.99 -15.46 -41.18
C GLN A 310 0.01 -16.65 -41.20
N ASP A 311 1.01 -16.65 -40.34
CA ASP A 311 1.99 -17.73 -40.22
C ASP A 311 2.04 -18.29 -38.78
N VAL A 312 1.44 -19.44 -38.60
CA VAL A 312 1.42 -20.17 -37.31
C VAL A 312 2.83 -20.54 -36.80
N ARG A 313 3.85 -20.52 -37.67
CA ARG A 313 5.24 -20.78 -37.26
C ARG A 313 5.93 -19.56 -36.67
N SER A 314 5.29 -18.40 -36.78
CA SER A 314 5.78 -17.14 -36.20
C SER A 314 5.51 -17.02 -34.69
N ILE A 315 5.21 -18.12 -34.00
CA ILE A 315 5.00 -18.14 -32.55
C ILE A 315 6.26 -17.63 -31.85
N HIS A 316 6.07 -16.63 -31.01
CA HIS A 316 7.12 -16.05 -30.17
C HIS A 316 6.70 -16.14 -28.70
N ARG A 317 7.52 -16.79 -27.89
CA ARG A 317 7.32 -16.93 -26.46
C ARG A 317 7.68 -15.61 -25.77
N LEU A 318 6.79 -15.11 -24.94
CA LEU A 318 6.95 -13.83 -24.27
C LEU A 318 7.46 -14.04 -22.84
N GLU A 319 6.64 -14.71 -22.04
CA GLU A 319 6.92 -14.92 -20.63
C GLU A 319 6.25 -16.18 -20.09
N THR A 320 6.80 -16.66 -18.98
CA THR A 320 6.19 -17.69 -18.16
C THR A 320 6.09 -17.16 -16.72
N ARG A 321 4.90 -17.05 -16.19
CA ARG A 321 4.64 -16.66 -14.80
C ARG A 321 4.42 -17.88 -13.94
N VAL A 322 5.02 -17.86 -12.77
CA VAL A 322 4.89 -18.90 -11.75
C VAL A 322 4.30 -18.26 -10.51
N LEU A 323 3.22 -18.82 -10.00
CA LEU A 323 2.55 -18.39 -8.80
C LEU A 323 2.60 -19.52 -7.78
N VAL A 324 3.04 -19.24 -6.55
CA VAL A 324 3.18 -20.23 -5.50
C VAL A 324 2.37 -19.83 -4.27
N LYS A 325 1.50 -20.73 -3.80
CA LYS A 325 0.77 -20.54 -2.56
C LYS A 325 1.63 -20.93 -1.37
N THR A 326 1.72 -20.02 -0.41
CA THR A 326 2.34 -20.26 0.89
C THR A 326 1.28 -20.41 1.98
N ALA A 327 1.69 -20.75 3.19
CA ALA A 327 0.79 -20.76 4.34
C ALA A 327 0.23 -19.38 4.68
N SER A 328 1.00 -18.32 4.40
CA SER A 328 0.64 -16.93 4.72
C SER A 328 0.11 -16.12 3.53
N GLY A 329 0.22 -16.64 2.29
CA GLY A 329 -0.20 -15.86 1.11
C GLY A 329 0.18 -16.51 -0.21
N LEU A 330 0.50 -15.67 -1.17
CA LEU A 330 0.94 -16.06 -2.52
C LEU A 330 2.18 -15.22 -2.87
N TYR A 331 3.10 -15.78 -3.63
CA TYR A 331 4.13 -15.02 -4.31
C TYR A 331 4.22 -15.44 -5.78
N GLY A 332 4.68 -14.54 -6.64
CA GLY A 332 4.82 -14.77 -8.07
C GLY A 332 6.23 -14.51 -8.57
N ALA A 333 6.60 -15.14 -9.67
CA ALA A 333 7.83 -14.89 -10.41
C ALA A 333 7.53 -14.88 -11.90
N THR A 334 8.09 -13.89 -12.61
CA THR A 334 7.97 -13.80 -14.06
C THR A 334 9.30 -14.13 -14.69
N TYR A 335 9.29 -15.02 -15.68
CA TYR A 335 10.44 -15.41 -16.49
C TYR A 335 10.22 -14.92 -17.93
N ARG A 336 11.07 -14.01 -18.40
CA ARG A 336 11.05 -13.49 -19.76
C ARG A 336 11.86 -14.40 -20.66
N TRP A 337 11.26 -14.87 -21.77
CA TRP A 337 11.94 -15.70 -22.75
C TRP A 337 13.06 -14.91 -23.46
N ASN A 338 14.22 -15.55 -23.61
CA ASN A 338 15.37 -15.00 -24.30
C ASN A 338 15.13 -14.92 -25.82
N ALA A 339 16.02 -14.24 -26.53
CA ALA A 339 15.83 -13.98 -27.95
C ALA A 339 15.86 -15.25 -28.82
N ASP A 340 16.63 -16.27 -28.41
CA ASP A 340 16.74 -17.55 -29.11
C ASP A 340 15.61 -18.53 -28.75
N GLN A 341 14.72 -18.18 -27.82
CA GLN A 341 13.55 -18.96 -27.41
C GLN A 341 13.89 -20.32 -26.77
N THR A 342 15.10 -20.47 -26.25
CA THR A 342 15.57 -21.73 -25.65
C THR A 342 15.33 -21.82 -24.15
N ASP A 343 15.36 -20.66 -23.44
CA ASP A 343 15.12 -20.55 -22.00
C ASP A 343 14.50 -19.18 -21.65
N ALA A 344 14.19 -18.96 -20.39
CA ALA A 344 13.68 -17.69 -19.91
C ALA A 344 14.39 -17.26 -18.63
N ASP A 345 14.70 -15.97 -18.53
CA ASP A 345 15.40 -15.37 -17.40
C ASP A 345 14.42 -14.71 -16.43
N LEU A 346 14.71 -14.83 -15.14
CA LEU A 346 13.91 -14.18 -14.09
C LEU A 346 13.90 -12.66 -14.28
N VAL A 347 12.71 -12.07 -14.35
CA VAL A 347 12.55 -10.62 -14.44
C VAL A 347 12.93 -9.98 -13.10
N PRO A 348 13.82 -8.97 -13.10
CA PRO A 348 14.23 -8.29 -11.88
C PRO A 348 13.04 -7.51 -11.24
N SER A 349 13.20 -7.11 -9.98
CA SER A 349 12.19 -6.37 -9.21
C SER A 349 11.68 -5.09 -9.89
N ALA A 350 12.49 -4.48 -10.76
CA ALA A 350 12.09 -3.30 -11.52
C ALA A 350 11.13 -3.59 -12.70
N GLY A 351 10.81 -4.88 -12.94
CA GLY A 351 10.01 -5.26 -14.11
C GLY A 351 10.73 -5.06 -15.44
N GLY A 352 9.98 -4.98 -16.53
CA GLY A 352 10.56 -4.75 -17.85
C GLY A 352 9.50 -4.46 -18.90
N LYS A 353 9.95 -3.96 -20.04
CA LYS A 353 9.11 -3.70 -21.23
C LYS A 353 9.85 -4.15 -22.49
N THR A 354 9.12 -4.66 -23.44
CA THR A 354 9.62 -4.88 -24.80
C THR A 354 8.62 -4.37 -25.83
N ILE A 355 9.11 -4.01 -26.99
CA ILE A 355 8.26 -3.62 -28.14
C ILE A 355 8.30 -4.76 -29.14
N LEU A 356 7.13 -5.26 -29.51
CA LEU A 356 6.98 -6.31 -30.50
C LEU A 356 6.54 -5.70 -31.84
N ASN A 357 7.16 -6.15 -32.91
CA ASN A 357 6.70 -5.84 -34.27
C ASN A 357 5.79 -6.98 -34.73
N ILE A 358 4.49 -6.69 -34.86
CA ILE A 358 3.48 -7.68 -35.24
C ILE A 358 3.01 -7.37 -36.66
N ILE A 359 3.12 -8.34 -37.55
CA ILE A 359 2.59 -8.26 -38.89
C ILE A 359 1.10 -8.61 -38.82
N GLN A 360 0.28 -7.60 -38.93
CA GLN A 360 -1.17 -7.70 -38.96
C GLN A 360 -1.76 -6.73 -40.00
N GLU A 361 -3.04 -6.88 -40.32
CA GLU A 361 -3.72 -6.00 -41.29
C GLU A 361 -3.99 -4.59 -40.75
N SER A 362 -3.65 -4.29 -39.49
CA SER A 362 -3.84 -2.98 -38.87
C SER A 362 -2.72 -2.00 -39.19
N SER A 363 -3.02 -0.71 -39.13
CA SER A 363 -2.11 0.40 -39.45
C SER A 363 -0.97 0.61 -38.43
N ASP A 364 -1.02 -0.02 -37.27
CA ASP A 364 0.04 0.06 -36.23
C ASP A 364 0.58 -1.32 -35.91
N PRO A 365 1.76 -1.69 -36.47
CA PRO A 365 2.37 -3.00 -36.28
C PRO A 365 3.13 -3.14 -34.94
N LYS A 366 3.20 -2.07 -34.13
CA LYS A 366 3.94 -2.09 -32.87
C LYS A 366 3.03 -2.37 -31.70
N GLN A 367 3.44 -3.32 -30.86
CA GLN A 367 2.77 -3.67 -29.65
C GLN A 367 3.73 -3.63 -28.46
N ASP A 368 3.35 -2.93 -27.42
CA ASP A 368 4.07 -2.91 -26.16
C ASP A 368 3.71 -4.13 -25.32
N TRP A 369 4.73 -4.80 -24.77
CA TRP A 369 4.53 -5.87 -23.81
C TRP A 369 5.26 -5.55 -22.51
N TYR A 370 4.54 -5.57 -21.39
CA TYR A 370 5.06 -5.30 -20.06
C TYR A 370 5.26 -6.60 -19.29
N PHE A 371 6.45 -6.77 -18.76
CA PHE A 371 6.78 -7.87 -17.86
C PHE A 371 6.55 -7.36 -16.42
N PRO A 372 5.59 -7.92 -15.68
CA PRO A 372 5.38 -7.51 -14.30
C PRO A 372 6.58 -7.91 -13.43
N SER A 373 6.94 -7.02 -12.51
CA SER A 373 7.91 -7.30 -11.48
C SER A 373 7.32 -8.23 -10.40
N LEU A 374 8.19 -8.77 -9.54
CA LEU A 374 7.75 -9.50 -8.36
C LEU A 374 6.84 -8.63 -7.46
N GLU A 375 7.13 -7.34 -7.34
CA GLU A 375 6.32 -6.39 -6.57
C GLU A 375 4.94 -6.16 -7.20
N ASP A 376 4.87 -6.03 -8.52
CA ASP A 376 3.60 -5.91 -9.24
C ASP A 376 2.73 -7.15 -9.05
N GLU A 377 3.31 -8.35 -9.11
CA GLU A 377 2.59 -9.59 -8.89
C GLU A 377 2.10 -9.74 -7.44
N ILE A 378 2.92 -9.39 -6.45
CA ILE A 378 2.53 -9.39 -5.03
C ILE A 378 1.41 -8.36 -4.80
N ARG A 379 1.50 -7.18 -5.39
CA ARG A 379 0.46 -6.15 -5.29
C ARG A 379 -0.85 -6.61 -5.92
N LEU A 380 -0.80 -7.20 -7.12
CA LEU A 380 -1.98 -7.75 -7.80
C LEU A 380 -2.66 -8.84 -6.97
N ILE A 381 -1.89 -9.67 -6.28
CA ILE A 381 -2.39 -10.73 -5.41
C ILE A 381 -2.97 -10.14 -4.13
N ALA A 382 -2.28 -9.19 -3.49
CA ALA A 382 -2.72 -8.53 -2.26
C ALA A 382 -4.03 -7.76 -2.47
N ASP A 383 -4.19 -7.09 -3.60
CA ASP A 383 -5.41 -6.38 -3.97
C ASP A 383 -6.59 -7.31 -4.31
N GLY A 384 -6.40 -8.61 -4.27
CA GLY A 384 -7.42 -9.60 -4.63
C GLY A 384 -7.81 -9.57 -6.10
N TRP A 385 -6.97 -9.04 -6.95
CA TRP A 385 -7.21 -8.87 -8.39
C TRP A 385 -7.38 -10.19 -9.15
N ALA A 386 -6.82 -11.27 -8.63
CA ALA A 386 -7.01 -12.60 -9.20
C ALA A 386 -8.49 -13.04 -9.27
N TRP A 387 -9.40 -12.32 -8.57
CA TRP A 387 -10.78 -12.76 -8.36
C TRP A 387 -11.86 -11.69 -8.56
N LYS A 388 -11.51 -10.47 -9.04
CA LYS A 388 -12.53 -9.44 -9.31
C LYS A 388 -13.18 -9.61 -10.67
N LYS A 389 -14.50 -9.63 -10.68
CA LYS A 389 -15.38 -9.72 -11.86
C LYS A 389 -15.19 -8.55 -12.86
N ASP A 390 -14.56 -7.46 -12.46
CA ASP A 390 -14.48 -6.20 -13.21
C ASP A 390 -13.05 -5.82 -13.62
N TRP A 391 -12.17 -6.83 -13.78
CA TRP A 391 -10.80 -6.58 -14.20
C TRP A 391 -10.77 -6.06 -15.66
N ARG A 392 -10.31 -4.82 -15.85
CA ARG A 392 -10.09 -4.21 -17.17
C ARG A 392 -8.62 -3.86 -17.32
N TYR A 393 -8.02 -4.29 -18.42
CA TYR A 393 -6.69 -3.86 -18.81
C TYR A 393 -6.66 -2.34 -19.02
N PRO A 394 -5.60 -1.62 -18.60
CA PRO A 394 -5.45 -0.19 -18.87
C PRO A 394 -5.51 0.16 -20.35
N SER A 395 -5.12 -0.74 -21.25
CA SER A 395 -5.21 -0.58 -22.70
C SER A 395 -6.63 -0.50 -23.24
N LEU A 396 -7.63 -0.99 -22.51
CA LEU A 396 -9.05 -0.91 -22.92
C LEU A 396 -9.74 0.40 -22.53
N GLN A 397 -9.05 1.31 -21.85
CA GLN A 397 -9.60 2.64 -21.53
C GLN A 397 -9.41 3.69 -22.65
N LYS A 398 -8.81 3.31 -23.78
CA LYS A 398 -8.62 4.18 -24.93
C LYS A 398 -9.41 3.70 -26.16
N LYS A 399 -10.68 3.49 -26.00
CA LYS A 399 -11.63 3.48 -27.14
C LYS A 399 -12.97 4.04 -26.70
#